data_51eed55d690e74634cb431ddc32de92f
#
_entry.id   51eed55d690e74634cb431ddc32de92f
#
_cell.length_a   1.000
_cell.length_b   1.000
_cell.length_c   1.000
_cell.angle_alpha   90.00
_cell.angle_beta   90.00
_cell.angle_gamma   90.00
#
_symmetry.space_group_name_H-M   'P 1'
#
loop_
_entity.id
_entity.type
_entity.pdbx_description
1 polymer ?
#
loop_
_entity_poly.entity_id
_entity_poly.type
_entity_poly.pdbx_seq_one_letter_code
_entity_poly.pdbx_strand_id
1 'polypeptide(L)'
;MKKIVTLLVLLTVFKGNTQCPAPTNLVYSTVNTQDALLNWTENGTATIWDIAVVPDFYVGAPLPSNGWVTASTNPFTYVGLPPGCNVFFVRSACSTTNVSTWIAVASPGCPINVFNYLTTLSNTNFSMSNDNNIKIFPNPSSSIIKIVSNTKIDKITMFNPLGKEILMQTQNNSEVNIEKLSKGMYIIEIISDNVKIYKKIIKE
;
A
#
# COMPACT_ATOMS: atom_id res chain seq x y z
N MET A 1 -34.76 -46.22 37.78
CA MET A 1 -33.33 -45.85 37.68
C MET A 1 -33.14 -44.98 36.43
N LYS A 2 -33.09 -43.66 36.60
CA LYS A 2 -32.85 -42.71 35.46
C LYS A 2 -31.35 -42.57 35.23
N LYS A 3 -30.86 -42.98 34.06
CA LYS A 3 -29.45 -42.74 33.67
C LYS A 3 -29.33 -41.31 33.20
N ILE A 4 -28.54 -40.50 33.93
CA ILE A 4 -28.12 -39.15 33.54
C ILE A 4 -26.96 -39.33 32.57
N VAL A 5 -27.15 -38.99 31.30
CA VAL A 5 -26.05 -38.90 30.30
C VAL A 5 -25.50 -37.51 30.38
N THR A 6 -24.33 -37.36 30.97
CA THR A 6 -23.60 -36.09 31.02
C THR A 6 -22.91 -35.88 29.66
N LEU A 7 -23.42 -34.95 28.85
CA LEU A 7 -22.83 -34.55 27.58
C LEU A 7 -21.68 -33.61 27.87
N LEU A 8 -20.44 -34.12 27.73
CA LEU A 8 -19.19 -33.32 27.82
C LEU A 8 -19.02 -32.55 26.51
N VAL A 9 -19.36 -31.28 26.49
CA VAL A 9 -19.10 -30.40 25.33
C VAL A 9 -17.64 -29.98 25.39
N LEU A 10 -16.82 -30.58 24.51
CA LEU A 10 -15.44 -30.19 24.29
C LEU A 10 -15.41 -28.89 23.51
N LEU A 11 -15.26 -27.74 24.18
CA LEU A 11 -14.99 -26.46 23.56
C LEU A 11 -13.55 -26.47 23.01
N THR A 12 -13.39 -26.87 21.74
CA THR A 12 -12.14 -26.62 21.02
C THR A 12 -12.01 -25.14 20.74
N VAL A 13 -11.17 -24.46 21.51
CA VAL A 13 -10.75 -23.08 21.20
C VAL A 13 -9.88 -23.14 19.95
N PHE A 14 -10.46 -22.85 18.81
CA PHE A 14 -9.70 -22.56 17.60
C PHE A 14 -8.88 -21.29 17.87
N LYS A 15 -7.59 -21.47 18.15
CA LYS A 15 -6.63 -20.36 18.03
C LYS A 15 -6.48 -20.08 16.53
N GLY A 16 -7.33 -19.21 15.99
CA GLY A 16 -7.08 -18.62 14.69
C GLY A 16 -5.69 -17.96 14.75
N ASN A 17 -4.81 -18.26 13.81
CA ASN A 17 -3.59 -17.49 13.61
C ASN A 17 -4.02 -16.08 13.19
N THR A 18 -4.18 -15.18 14.16
CA THR A 18 -4.45 -13.78 13.86
C THR A 18 -3.17 -13.22 13.26
N GLN A 19 -3.28 -12.80 12.01
CA GLN A 19 -2.19 -12.09 11.33
C GLN A 19 -1.81 -10.88 12.18
N CYS A 20 -0.50 -10.63 12.34
CA CYS A 20 -0.01 -9.45 13.04
C CYS A 20 -0.41 -8.20 12.25
N PRO A 21 -1.24 -7.29 12.80
CA PRO A 21 -1.66 -6.10 12.07
C PRO A 21 -0.47 -5.16 11.85
N ALA A 22 -0.39 -4.57 10.65
CA ALA A 22 0.59 -3.54 10.39
C ALA A 22 0.21 -2.23 11.10
N PRO A 23 1.20 -1.48 11.62
CA PRO A 23 0.94 -0.14 12.11
C PRO A 23 0.47 0.79 10.97
N THR A 24 -0.05 1.95 11.31
CA THR A 24 -0.48 2.98 10.35
C THR A 24 0.01 4.36 10.78
N ASN A 25 -0.19 5.38 9.95
CA ASN A 25 0.11 6.77 10.27
C ASN A 25 1.57 6.98 10.74
N LEU A 26 2.53 6.30 10.11
CA LEU A 26 3.94 6.53 10.40
C LEU A 26 4.33 7.95 9.98
N VAL A 27 4.77 8.73 10.95
CA VAL A 27 5.27 10.09 10.76
C VAL A 27 6.72 10.20 11.21
N TYR A 28 7.43 11.07 10.51
CA TYR A 28 8.82 11.43 10.78
C TYR A 28 8.89 12.89 11.22
N SER A 29 9.68 13.16 12.22
CA SER A 29 10.10 14.51 12.60
C SER A 29 11.59 14.54 12.94
N THR A 30 12.27 15.63 12.60
CA THR A 30 13.67 15.85 12.96
C THR A 30 13.79 16.22 14.41
N VAL A 31 14.68 15.53 15.13
CA VAL A 31 15.10 15.94 16.49
C VAL A 31 16.30 16.86 16.38
N ASN A 32 17.26 16.50 15.53
CA ASN A 32 18.43 17.28 15.14
C ASN A 32 18.91 16.84 13.76
N THR A 33 20.12 17.21 13.35
CA THR A 33 20.66 16.90 12.00
C THR A 33 20.92 15.42 11.76
N GLN A 34 21.02 14.60 12.80
CA GLN A 34 21.36 13.18 12.71
C GLN A 34 20.35 12.26 13.43
N ASP A 35 19.32 12.80 14.07
CA ASP A 35 18.35 12.01 14.81
C ASP A 35 16.93 12.30 14.33
N ALA A 36 16.14 11.24 14.26
CA ALA A 36 14.73 11.29 13.85
C ALA A 36 13.82 10.71 14.93
N LEU A 37 12.72 11.40 15.18
CA LEU A 37 11.60 10.87 15.96
C LEU A 37 10.58 10.24 15.02
N LEU A 38 10.32 8.97 15.22
CA LEU A 38 9.30 8.20 14.53
C LEU A 38 8.11 7.99 15.44
N ASN A 39 6.91 8.18 14.92
CA ASN A 39 5.65 7.92 15.61
C ASN A 39 4.69 7.23 14.64
N TRP A 40 3.92 6.26 15.13
CA TRP A 40 2.95 5.50 14.36
C TRP A 40 1.74 5.13 15.19
N THR A 41 0.67 4.70 14.56
CA THR A 41 -0.50 4.13 15.24
C THR A 41 -0.40 2.60 15.21
N GLU A 42 -0.37 1.95 16.37
CA GLU A 42 -0.47 0.50 16.48
C GLU A 42 -1.93 0.07 16.32
N ASN A 43 -2.18 -0.90 15.45
CA ASN A 43 -3.53 -1.41 15.16
C ASN A 43 -3.86 -2.75 15.81
N GLY A 44 -2.90 -3.31 16.54
CA GLY A 44 -3.02 -4.58 17.22
C GLY A 44 -2.64 -4.49 18.69
N THR A 45 -2.01 -5.53 19.16
CA THR A 45 -1.52 -5.65 20.54
C THR A 45 0.00 -5.76 20.61
N ALA A 46 0.71 -5.42 19.53
CA ALA A 46 2.16 -5.46 19.53
C ALA A 46 2.73 -4.39 20.49
N THR A 47 3.72 -4.77 21.25
CA THR A 47 4.49 -3.90 22.16
C THR A 47 5.95 -3.79 21.71
N ILE A 48 6.26 -4.42 20.59
CA ILE A 48 7.60 -4.46 20.00
C ILE A 48 7.46 -4.21 18.50
N TRP A 49 8.37 -3.41 17.96
CA TRP A 49 8.39 -3.05 16.54
C TRP A 49 9.81 -3.17 16.00
N ASP A 50 9.93 -3.65 14.76
CA ASP A 50 11.17 -3.59 14.00
C ASP A 50 11.22 -2.28 13.24
N ILE A 51 12.36 -1.58 13.30
CA ILE A 51 12.60 -0.31 12.64
C ILE A 51 13.85 -0.44 11.79
N ALA A 52 13.72 -0.28 10.47
CA ALA A 52 14.84 -0.25 9.55
C ALA A 52 14.97 1.13 8.91
N VAL A 53 16.21 1.56 8.69
CA VAL A 53 16.53 2.77 7.93
C VAL A 53 17.31 2.37 6.69
N VAL A 54 16.84 2.82 5.54
CA VAL A 54 17.50 2.58 4.26
C VAL A 54 17.92 3.93 3.69
N PRO A 55 19.22 4.25 3.77
CA PRO A 55 19.76 5.46 3.14
C PRO A 55 19.73 5.31 1.62
N ASP A 56 19.61 6.43 0.92
CA ASP A 56 19.60 6.51 -0.54
C ASP A 56 18.64 5.53 -1.23
N PHE A 57 17.48 5.31 -0.59
CA PHE A 57 16.45 4.41 -1.10
C PHE A 57 16.00 4.83 -2.50
N TYR A 58 15.85 3.87 -3.40
CA TYR A 58 15.34 4.08 -4.75
C TYR A 58 14.09 3.26 -5.01
N VAL A 59 13.27 3.72 -5.94
CA VAL A 59 12.02 3.04 -6.33
C VAL A 59 12.32 1.65 -6.90
N GLY A 60 11.67 0.62 -6.32
CA GLY A 60 11.90 -0.78 -6.68
C GLY A 60 12.99 -1.49 -5.87
N ALA A 61 13.64 -0.80 -4.92
CA ALA A 61 14.54 -1.46 -3.99
C ALA A 61 13.78 -2.52 -3.16
N PRO A 62 14.45 -3.62 -2.78
CA PRO A 62 13.83 -4.64 -1.94
C PRO A 62 13.52 -4.07 -0.55
N LEU A 63 12.44 -4.56 0.07
CA LEU A 63 12.11 -4.24 1.44
C LEU A 63 13.18 -4.78 2.40
N PRO A 64 13.36 -4.17 3.60
CA PRO A 64 14.36 -4.62 4.56
C PRO A 64 14.17 -6.11 4.93
N SER A 65 15.20 -6.91 4.73
CA SER A 65 15.24 -8.33 5.08
C SER A 65 16.12 -8.63 6.31
N ASN A 66 16.94 -7.64 6.72
CA ASN A 66 17.82 -7.67 7.91
C ASN A 66 18.22 -6.24 8.30
N GLY A 67 19.02 -6.08 9.36
CA GLY A 67 19.63 -4.80 9.73
C GLY A 67 18.68 -3.82 10.42
N TRP A 68 17.53 -4.25 10.92
CA TRP A 68 16.65 -3.40 11.72
C TRP A 68 17.04 -3.37 13.18
N VAL A 69 16.60 -2.32 13.88
CA VAL A 69 16.62 -2.23 15.33
C VAL A 69 15.24 -2.55 15.90
N THR A 70 15.20 -3.09 17.11
CA THR A 70 13.94 -3.41 17.79
C THR A 70 13.60 -2.29 18.77
N ALA A 71 12.41 -1.71 18.61
CA ALA A 71 11.86 -0.69 19.50
C ALA A 71 10.82 -1.31 20.44
N SER A 72 10.81 -0.88 21.70
CA SER A 72 9.79 -1.21 22.70
C SER A 72 8.99 0.01 23.16
N THR A 73 9.23 1.15 22.54
CA THR A 73 8.52 2.42 22.79
C THR A 73 8.03 3.04 21.49
N ASN A 74 6.90 3.68 21.55
CA ASN A 74 6.35 4.50 20.48
C ASN A 74 5.85 5.81 21.15
N PRO A 75 6.41 6.97 20.82
CA PRO A 75 7.38 7.23 19.74
C PRO A 75 8.79 6.66 20.03
N PHE A 76 9.59 6.52 18.95
CA PHE A 76 10.95 6.00 18.99
C PHE A 76 11.92 6.99 18.33
N THR A 77 13.06 7.26 18.98
CA THR A 77 14.12 8.10 18.42
C THR A 77 15.18 7.21 17.78
N TYR A 78 15.38 7.36 16.48
CA TYR A 78 16.49 6.77 15.75
C TYR A 78 17.67 7.73 15.75
N VAL A 79 18.83 7.26 16.16
CA VAL A 79 20.04 8.07 16.38
C VAL A 79 21.09 7.73 15.34
N GLY A 80 21.82 8.73 14.86
CA GLY A 80 22.96 8.53 13.97
C GLY A 80 22.60 8.30 12.51
N LEU A 81 21.64 9.05 11.99
CA LEU A 81 21.24 8.98 10.58
C LEU A 81 22.36 9.46 9.66
N PRO A 82 22.61 8.75 8.54
CA PRO A 82 23.47 9.27 7.48
C PRO A 82 22.83 10.51 6.82
N PRO A 83 23.65 11.42 6.27
CA PRO A 83 23.12 12.55 5.53
C PRO A 83 22.42 12.09 4.24
N GLY A 84 21.45 12.87 3.76
CA GLY A 84 20.76 12.61 2.50
C GLY A 84 19.35 12.01 2.69
N CYS A 85 18.92 11.27 1.68
CA CYS A 85 17.61 10.60 1.69
C CYS A 85 17.65 9.40 2.60
N ASN A 86 16.77 9.36 3.61
CA ASN A 86 16.57 8.21 4.47
C ASN A 86 15.11 7.78 4.41
N VAL A 87 14.86 6.50 4.15
CA VAL A 87 13.53 5.91 4.25
C VAL A 87 13.47 5.04 5.49
N PHE A 88 12.51 5.33 6.33
CA PHE A 88 12.23 4.61 7.57
C PHE A 88 11.14 3.59 7.33
N PHE A 89 11.38 2.36 7.73
CA PHE A 89 10.41 1.27 7.69
C PHE A 89 10.08 0.85 9.12
N VAL A 90 8.80 0.64 9.40
CA VAL A 90 8.31 0.13 10.69
C VAL A 90 7.36 -1.02 10.44
N ARG A 91 7.45 -2.06 11.26
CA ARG A 91 6.48 -3.16 11.31
C ARG A 91 6.25 -3.61 12.74
N SER A 92 5.05 -4.10 13.04
CA SER A 92 4.73 -4.73 14.31
C SER A 92 5.34 -6.12 14.41
N ALA A 93 5.91 -6.47 15.55
CA ALA A 93 6.41 -7.79 15.88
C ALA A 93 5.54 -8.42 16.98
N CYS A 94 4.50 -9.18 16.57
CA CYS A 94 3.60 -9.85 17.51
C CYS A 94 4.23 -11.08 18.16
N SER A 95 5.22 -11.69 17.51
CA SER A 95 6.11 -12.73 18.03
C SER A 95 7.38 -12.81 17.18
N THR A 96 8.31 -13.68 17.54
CA THR A 96 9.54 -13.90 16.78
C THR A 96 9.31 -14.42 15.36
N THR A 97 8.16 -15.01 15.07
CA THR A 97 7.80 -15.58 13.75
C THR A 97 6.54 -14.95 13.13
N ASN A 98 5.84 -14.11 13.87
CA ASN A 98 4.63 -13.44 13.41
C ASN A 98 4.84 -11.93 13.43
N VAL A 99 5.21 -11.38 12.28
CA VAL A 99 5.43 -9.95 12.07
C VAL A 99 4.48 -9.43 11.00
N SER A 100 4.19 -8.14 11.05
CA SER A 100 3.36 -7.48 10.05
C SER A 100 4.13 -7.18 8.77
N THR A 101 3.43 -6.67 7.76
CA THR A 101 4.05 -5.98 6.63
C THR A 101 4.71 -4.67 7.11
N TRP A 102 5.70 -4.20 6.33
CA TRP A 102 6.33 -2.91 6.54
C TRP A 102 5.42 -1.75 6.12
N ILE A 103 5.42 -0.69 6.90
CA ILE A 103 5.01 0.65 6.47
C ILE A 103 6.23 1.54 6.38
N ALA A 104 6.19 2.61 5.60
CA ALA A 104 7.37 3.43 5.36
C ALA A 104 7.06 4.93 5.28
N VAL A 105 8.05 5.74 5.65
CA VAL A 105 8.07 7.20 5.47
C VAL A 105 9.45 7.65 5.03
N ALA A 106 9.53 8.66 4.16
CA ALA A 106 10.79 9.24 3.69
C ALA A 106 11.13 10.53 4.44
N SER A 107 12.44 10.75 4.67
CA SER A 107 12.94 12.05 5.14
C SER A 107 12.82 13.14 4.07
N PRO A 108 12.81 14.41 4.43
CA PRO A 108 12.70 15.53 3.47
C PRO A 108 13.80 15.59 2.39
N GLY A 109 14.92 14.91 2.57
CA GLY A 109 16.01 14.83 1.58
C GLY A 109 15.74 13.85 0.43
N CYS A 110 14.63 13.12 0.44
CA CYS A 110 14.32 12.11 -0.58
C CYS A 110 13.74 12.74 -1.86
N PRO A 111 14.02 12.15 -3.04
CA PRO A 111 13.38 12.54 -4.29
C PRO A 111 11.87 12.30 -4.29
N ILE A 112 11.13 13.13 -5.04
CA ILE A 112 9.65 13.07 -5.08
C ILE A 112 9.09 11.71 -5.54
N ASN A 113 9.80 11.01 -6.42
CA ASN A 113 9.42 9.69 -6.87
C ASN A 113 9.48 8.64 -5.74
N VAL A 114 10.37 8.81 -4.77
CA VAL A 114 10.43 7.96 -3.57
C VAL A 114 9.20 8.20 -2.70
N PHE A 115 8.82 9.45 -2.44
CA PHE A 115 7.59 9.76 -1.71
C PHE A 115 6.36 9.14 -2.37
N ASN A 116 6.23 9.32 -3.68
CA ASN A 116 5.12 8.76 -4.45
C ASN A 116 5.10 7.22 -4.38
N TYR A 117 6.26 6.56 -4.46
CA TYR A 117 6.37 5.11 -4.34
C TYR A 117 5.94 4.62 -2.95
N LEU A 118 6.40 5.27 -1.88
CA LEU A 118 6.07 4.88 -0.51
C LEU A 118 4.59 5.03 -0.19
N THR A 119 3.90 6.01 -0.77
CA THR A 119 2.44 6.13 -0.64
C THR A 119 1.70 4.94 -1.25
N THR A 120 2.27 4.28 -2.27
CA THR A 120 1.71 3.04 -2.83
C THR A 120 1.97 1.83 -1.95
N LEU A 121 3.09 1.79 -1.23
CA LEU A 121 3.41 0.70 -0.28
C LEU A 121 2.60 0.78 1.01
N SER A 122 2.35 1.98 1.51
CA SER A 122 1.55 2.22 2.73
C SER A 122 0.07 1.91 2.56
N ASN A 123 -0.41 1.84 1.33
CA ASN A 123 -1.73 1.34 1.02
C ASN A 123 -1.72 -0.20 1.01
N THR A 124 -1.76 -0.83 2.20
CA THR A 124 -2.23 -2.22 2.37
C THR A 124 -3.70 -2.36 2.00
N ASN A 125 -4.40 -1.25 1.92
CA ASN A 125 -5.51 -1.07 1.04
C ASN A 125 -4.94 -0.48 -0.25
N PHE A 126 -4.62 -1.31 -1.24
CA PHE A 126 -5.07 -1.02 -2.57
C PHE A 126 -6.62 -1.07 -2.49
N SER A 127 -7.17 -0.21 -1.69
CA SER A 127 -8.42 0.43 -1.99
C SER A 127 -8.10 1.12 -3.31
N MET A 128 -8.36 0.43 -4.39
CA MET A 128 -8.99 1.08 -5.52
C MET A 128 -9.89 2.07 -4.83
N SER A 129 -9.49 3.36 -4.77
CA SER A 129 -10.26 4.37 -4.09
C SER A 129 -11.70 3.98 -4.35
N ASN A 130 -12.49 3.71 -3.29
CA ASN A 130 -13.91 3.60 -3.40
C ASN A 130 -14.41 5.00 -3.77
N ASP A 131 -13.81 5.57 -4.82
CA ASP A 131 -14.45 6.52 -5.66
C ASP A 131 -15.52 5.72 -6.38
N ASN A 132 -16.65 5.55 -5.62
CA ASN A 132 -17.93 5.12 -6.17
C ASN A 132 -18.35 6.02 -7.34
N ASN A 133 -17.55 7.02 -7.66
CA ASN A 133 -17.77 8.00 -8.71
C ASN A 133 -17.23 7.56 -10.08
N ILE A 134 -16.22 6.66 -10.17
CA ILE A 134 -15.70 6.19 -11.46
C ILE A 134 -15.90 4.68 -11.60
N LYS A 135 -16.75 4.31 -12.53
CA LYS A 135 -17.02 2.92 -12.92
C LYS A 135 -16.49 2.67 -14.32
N ILE A 136 -15.88 1.50 -14.54
CA ILE A 136 -15.38 1.06 -15.85
C ILE A 136 -16.04 -0.29 -16.19
N PHE A 137 -16.67 -0.37 -17.32
CA PHE A 137 -17.32 -1.59 -17.78
C PHE A 137 -17.40 -1.66 -19.32
N PRO A 138 -17.49 -2.88 -19.89
CA PRO A 138 -17.23 -4.15 -19.22
C PRO A 138 -15.77 -4.28 -18.82
N ASN A 139 -15.48 -5.03 -17.77
CA ASN A 139 -14.14 -5.44 -17.36
C ASN A 139 -14.25 -6.86 -16.78
N PRO A 140 -13.79 -7.89 -17.48
CA PRO A 140 -13.01 -7.90 -18.73
C PRO A 140 -13.74 -7.37 -19.98
N SER A 141 -12.94 -6.98 -21.01
CA SER A 141 -13.47 -6.48 -22.29
C SER A 141 -12.58 -6.90 -23.47
N SER A 142 -13.22 -7.11 -24.64
CA SER A 142 -12.52 -7.45 -25.88
C SER A 142 -12.34 -6.25 -26.84
N SER A 143 -13.09 -5.15 -26.71
CA SER A 143 -13.05 -4.07 -27.69
C SER A 143 -13.13 -2.67 -27.09
N ILE A 144 -14.19 -2.33 -26.40
CA ILE A 144 -14.43 -0.99 -25.87
C ILE A 144 -14.73 -1.09 -24.38
N ILE A 145 -14.14 -0.21 -23.60
CA ILE A 145 -14.51 0.03 -22.21
C ILE A 145 -15.17 1.39 -22.08
N LYS A 146 -16.23 1.45 -21.27
CA LYS A 146 -16.94 2.67 -20.92
C LYS A 146 -16.53 3.13 -19.53
N ILE A 147 -16.34 4.42 -19.37
CA ILE A 147 -15.98 5.06 -18.12
C ILE A 147 -17.12 5.98 -17.72
N VAL A 148 -17.74 5.68 -16.60
CA VAL A 148 -18.79 6.52 -16.00
C VAL A 148 -18.22 7.22 -14.79
N SER A 149 -18.33 8.54 -14.77
CA SER A 149 -17.87 9.40 -13.69
C SER A 149 -18.94 10.45 -13.39
N ASN A 150 -19.05 10.83 -12.12
CA ASN A 150 -19.86 11.97 -11.70
C ASN A 150 -19.14 13.32 -11.86
N THR A 151 -17.83 13.28 -12.16
CA THR A 151 -16.98 14.43 -12.38
C THR A 151 -16.41 14.41 -13.80
N LYS A 152 -15.99 15.57 -14.30
CA LYS A 152 -15.39 15.68 -15.64
C LYS A 152 -14.05 14.94 -15.67
N ILE A 153 -13.89 14.05 -16.65
CA ILE A 153 -12.62 13.39 -16.92
C ILE A 153 -11.79 14.26 -17.84
N ASP A 154 -10.62 14.69 -17.39
CA ASP A 154 -9.73 15.56 -18.15
C ASP A 154 -8.76 14.77 -19.03
N LYS A 155 -8.28 13.63 -18.51
CA LYS A 155 -7.31 12.79 -19.22
C LYS A 155 -7.45 11.33 -18.84
N ILE A 156 -7.21 10.45 -19.80
CA ILE A 156 -7.07 9.01 -19.61
C ILE A 156 -5.73 8.59 -20.20
N THR A 157 -4.97 7.81 -19.44
CA THR A 157 -3.72 7.19 -19.90
C THR A 157 -3.75 5.71 -19.56
N MET A 158 -3.36 4.86 -20.50
CA MET A 158 -3.30 3.42 -20.28
C MET A 158 -1.86 2.92 -20.36
N PHE A 159 -1.48 2.07 -19.43
CA PHE A 159 -0.16 1.49 -19.30
C PHE A 159 -0.21 -0.03 -19.38
N ASN A 160 0.81 -0.62 -20.00
CA ASN A 160 1.01 -2.06 -19.90
C ASN A 160 1.62 -2.44 -18.52
N PRO A 161 1.75 -3.76 -18.22
CA PRO A 161 2.31 -4.23 -16.94
C PRO A 161 3.75 -3.77 -16.67
N LEU A 162 4.49 -3.37 -17.71
CA LEU A 162 5.86 -2.85 -17.60
C LEU A 162 5.89 -1.34 -17.36
N GLY A 163 4.73 -0.68 -17.19
CA GLY A 163 4.63 0.77 -17.00
C GLY A 163 4.80 1.61 -18.26
N LYS A 164 4.90 0.98 -19.45
CA LYS A 164 4.96 1.71 -20.72
C LYS A 164 3.57 2.25 -21.06
N GLU A 165 3.49 3.55 -21.34
CA GLU A 165 2.29 4.18 -21.89
C GLU A 165 1.97 3.59 -23.28
N ILE A 166 0.72 3.17 -23.48
CA ILE A 166 0.24 2.56 -24.73
C ILE A 166 -0.90 3.33 -25.36
N LEU A 167 -1.59 4.18 -24.58
CA LEU A 167 -2.70 5.01 -25.03
C LEU A 167 -2.81 6.24 -24.14
N MET A 168 -3.06 7.41 -24.76
CA MET A 168 -3.42 8.63 -24.06
C MET A 168 -4.59 9.31 -24.77
N GLN A 169 -5.58 9.75 -24.01
CA GLN A 169 -6.80 10.39 -24.52
C GLN A 169 -7.16 11.60 -23.64
N THR A 170 -7.40 12.75 -24.28
CA THR A 170 -7.77 14.01 -23.62
C THR A 170 -9.14 14.54 -24.07
N GLN A 171 -9.79 13.83 -25.00
CA GLN A 171 -11.12 14.14 -25.50
C GLN A 171 -11.95 12.87 -25.53
N ASN A 172 -13.27 13.00 -25.44
CA ASN A 172 -14.20 11.86 -25.49
C ASN A 172 -13.91 10.80 -24.40
N ASN A 173 -13.66 11.26 -23.17
CA ASN A 173 -13.15 10.44 -22.07
C ASN A 173 -14.20 9.50 -21.43
N SER A 174 -15.33 9.23 -22.10
CA SER A 174 -16.34 8.27 -21.65
C SER A 174 -16.17 6.86 -22.22
N GLU A 175 -15.38 6.72 -23.32
CA GLU A 175 -15.14 5.44 -23.96
C GLU A 175 -13.67 5.32 -24.41
N VAL A 176 -13.09 4.13 -24.25
CA VAL A 176 -11.73 3.82 -24.70
C VAL A 176 -11.76 2.56 -25.55
N ASN A 177 -11.27 2.67 -26.78
CA ASN A 177 -11.13 1.53 -27.68
C ASN A 177 -9.82 0.79 -27.36
N ILE A 178 -9.96 -0.48 -26.97
CA ILE A 178 -8.85 -1.37 -26.62
C ILE A 178 -8.74 -2.55 -27.59
N GLU A 179 -9.48 -2.55 -28.71
CA GLU A 179 -9.56 -3.66 -29.66
C GLU A 179 -8.18 -4.10 -30.17
N LYS A 180 -7.31 -3.12 -30.47
CA LYS A 180 -5.96 -3.38 -31.00
C LYS A 180 -4.93 -3.80 -29.94
N LEU A 181 -5.32 -3.82 -28.67
CA LEU A 181 -4.40 -4.24 -27.60
C LEU A 181 -4.33 -5.77 -27.53
N SER A 182 -3.17 -6.28 -27.15
CA SER A 182 -2.99 -7.69 -26.88
C SER A 182 -3.80 -8.12 -25.65
N LYS A 183 -4.21 -9.39 -25.59
CA LYS A 183 -4.85 -9.95 -24.40
C LYS A 183 -3.93 -9.80 -23.18
N GLY A 184 -4.49 -9.42 -22.05
CA GLY A 184 -3.72 -9.25 -20.82
C GLY A 184 -4.24 -8.19 -19.88
N MET A 185 -3.47 -7.91 -18.85
CA MET A 185 -3.77 -6.90 -17.84
C MET A 185 -3.19 -5.54 -18.24
N TYR A 186 -3.93 -4.48 -17.97
CA TYR A 186 -3.52 -3.08 -18.16
C TYR A 186 -3.91 -2.24 -16.96
N ILE A 187 -3.18 -1.15 -16.75
CA ILE A 187 -3.52 -0.12 -15.77
C ILE A 187 -4.01 1.10 -16.52
N ILE A 188 -5.16 1.64 -16.13
CA ILE A 188 -5.69 2.90 -16.64
C ILE A 188 -5.57 3.97 -15.55
N GLU A 189 -4.92 5.08 -15.88
CA GLU A 189 -4.88 6.32 -15.09
C GLU A 189 -5.97 7.24 -15.61
N ILE A 190 -6.82 7.74 -14.74
CA ILE A 190 -7.87 8.69 -15.05
C ILE A 190 -7.60 9.94 -14.22
N ILE A 191 -7.51 11.09 -14.87
CA ILE A 191 -7.39 12.39 -14.22
C ILE A 191 -8.75 13.07 -14.30
N SER A 192 -9.28 13.43 -13.13
CA SER A 192 -10.55 14.12 -12.96
C SER A 192 -10.40 15.13 -11.83
N ASP A 193 -10.70 16.41 -12.10
CA ASP A 193 -10.55 17.51 -11.12
C ASP A 193 -9.17 17.54 -10.43
N ASN A 194 -8.09 17.35 -11.21
CA ASN A 194 -6.69 17.22 -10.75
C ASN A 194 -6.40 16.02 -9.82
N VAL A 195 -7.35 15.12 -9.63
CA VAL A 195 -7.15 13.86 -8.90
C VAL A 195 -6.79 12.76 -9.87
N LYS A 196 -5.77 11.96 -9.55
CA LYS A 196 -5.37 10.78 -10.32
C LYS A 196 -5.98 9.52 -9.71
N ILE A 197 -6.68 8.77 -10.54
CA ILE A 197 -7.33 7.52 -10.16
C ILE A 197 -6.80 6.41 -11.05
N TYR A 198 -6.42 5.28 -10.45
CA TYR A 198 -5.89 4.12 -11.15
C TYR A 198 -6.86 2.95 -11.06
N LYS A 199 -7.14 2.31 -12.17
CA LYS A 199 -8.00 1.11 -12.23
C LYS A 199 -7.31 0.02 -13.05
N LYS A 200 -7.57 -1.24 -12.71
CA LYS A 200 -7.11 -2.41 -13.47
C LYS A 200 -8.13 -2.80 -14.54
N ILE A 201 -7.64 -3.04 -15.76
CA ILE A 201 -8.43 -3.51 -16.91
C ILE A 201 -7.90 -4.85 -17.37
N ILE A 202 -8.81 -5.75 -17.72
CA ILE A 202 -8.49 -7.04 -18.34
C ILE A 202 -8.98 -7.01 -19.78
N LYS A 203 -8.05 -7.20 -20.74
CA LYS A 203 -8.33 -7.38 -22.17
C LYS A 203 -8.41 -8.88 -22.49
N GLU A 204 -9.52 -9.28 -23.07
CA GLU A 204 -9.75 -10.65 -23.57
C GLU A 204 -9.47 -10.79 -25.06
#